data_99f619ffc952b9f59471646cee1fab27
#
_entry.id   99f619ffc952b9f59471646cee1fab27
#
_cell.length_a   1.000
_cell.length_b   1.000
_cell.length_c   1.000
_cell.angle_alpha   90.00
_cell.angle_beta   90.00
_cell.angle_gamma   90.00
#
_symmetry.space_group_name_H-M   'P 1'
#
loop_
_entity.id
_entity.type
_entity.pdbx_description
1 polymer ?
#
loop_
_entity_poly.entity_id
_entity_poly.type
_entity_poly.pdbx_seq_one_letter_code
_entity_poly.pdbx_strand_id
1 'polypeptide(L)'
;MSYICTNCGKETPTSTFHNACECGGLFSLPQDHLPLWQESLIDKSVWSQFRYHAFMNLDGDVWRRVSMGEGMTPIVSYNGSVFLKMDFMMPTLSFKDRGAATLVSHMKAIGVKKCVQDSSGNAGVAVAAYCARSGIACEIYVPEGTSPNKIAMIEGFGAKAVVVPGTRDHCAEVCRSKVKEEGAYYANHVYNPYFYEGTKAYIYETFEQLKRIPRHIFIELGNGTLFIGAVLALEHLMRSGVIDEFPQLIAVQSENCAPFY
;
A
#
# COMPACT_ATOMS: atom_id res chain seq x y z
N MET A 1 15.37 4.86 11.02
CA MET A 1 13.94 5.30 11.01
C MET A 1 13.18 4.50 12.06
N SER A 2 12.19 5.11 12.72
CA SER A 2 11.37 4.45 13.74
C SER A 2 9.89 4.54 13.38
N TYR A 3 9.15 3.50 13.70
CA TYR A 3 7.69 3.56 13.82
C TYR A 3 7.31 4.29 15.09
N ILE A 4 6.16 4.92 15.08
CA ILE A 4 5.50 5.50 16.28
C ILE A 4 4.22 4.70 16.52
N CYS A 5 4.04 4.23 17.75
CA CYS A 5 2.79 3.57 18.13
C CYS A 5 1.65 4.57 18.23
N THR A 6 0.54 4.33 17.54
CA THR A 6 -0.63 5.21 17.54
C THR A 6 -1.39 5.26 18.89
N ASN A 7 -1.13 4.29 19.78
CA ASN A 7 -1.80 4.22 21.08
C ASN A 7 -0.95 4.78 22.24
N CYS A 8 0.33 4.40 22.32
CA CYS A 8 1.18 4.75 23.47
C CYS A 8 2.37 5.66 23.11
N GLY A 9 2.56 6.01 21.83
CA GLY A 9 3.66 6.87 21.39
C GLY A 9 5.05 6.22 21.40
N LYS A 10 5.17 4.94 21.81
CA LYS A 10 6.46 4.24 21.85
C LYS A 10 7.08 4.18 20.46
N GLU A 11 8.35 4.55 20.38
CA GLU A 11 9.15 4.35 19.18
C GLU A 11 9.67 2.91 19.07
N THR A 12 9.65 2.36 17.87
CA THR A 12 10.15 1.02 17.56
C THR A 12 10.93 1.07 16.24
N PRO A 13 12.15 0.52 16.15
CA PRO A 13 12.90 0.50 14.89
C PRO A 13 12.08 -0.12 13.75
N THR A 14 12.11 0.48 12.56
CA THR A 14 11.39 -0.03 11.39
C THR A 14 11.89 -1.39 10.90
N SER A 15 13.09 -1.81 11.35
CA SER A 15 13.63 -3.15 11.07
C SER A 15 12.96 -4.28 11.86
N THR A 16 12.01 -3.97 12.75
CA THR A 16 11.24 -5.00 13.46
C THR A 16 10.37 -5.83 12.52
N PHE A 17 10.17 -7.08 12.84
CA PHE A 17 9.20 -7.96 12.17
C PHE A 17 7.82 -7.94 12.84
N HIS A 18 7.69 -7.24 13.95
CA HIS A 18 6.39 -7.04 14.59
C HIS A 18 5.53 -6.08 13.79
N ASN A 19 4.27 -6.41 13.62
CA ASN A 19 3.27 -5.62 12.89
C ASN A 19 2.41 -4.73 13.81
N ALA A 20 2.64 -4.78 15.10
CA ALA A 20 1.99 -3.95 16.12
C ALA A 20 2.92 -3.75 17.32
N CYS A 21 2.65 -2.70 18.08
CA CYS A 21 3.33 -2.44 19.35
C CYS A 21 2.94 -3.48 20.41
N GLU A 22 3.80 -3.66 21.43
CA GLU A 22 3.51 -4.52 22.60
C GLU A 22 2.22 -4.14 23.32
N CYS A 23 1.80 -2.87 23.28
CA CYS A 23 0.52 -2.42 23.84
C CYS A 23 -0.70 -2.75 22.97
N GLY A 24 -0.51 -3.41 21.81
CA GLY A 24 -1.55 -3.70 20.83
C GLY A 24 -1.85 -2.57 19.83
N GLY A 25 -1.28 -1.39 20.02
CA GLY A 25 -1.45 -0.25 19.10
C GLY A 25 -0.77 -0.49 17.75
N LEU A 26 -1.35 0.05 16.68
CA LEU A 26 -0.77 0.00 15.35
C LEU A 26 0.42 0.94 15.20
N PHE A 27 1.26 0.68 14.25
CA PHE A 27 2.37 1.55 13.89
C PHE A 27 1.98 2.61 12.87
N SER A 28 2.62 3.78 12.99
CA SER A 28 2.62 4.82 11.98
C SER A 28 4.05 5.21 11.63
N LEU A 29 4.25 5.83 10.47
CA LEU A 29 5.50 6.46 10.09
C LEU A 29 5.37 7.97 10.27
N PRO A 30 6.36 8.64 10.91
CA PRO A 30 6.36 10.09 11.04
C PRO A 30 6.40 10.73 9.65
N GLN A 31 5.68 11.85 9.48
CA GLN A 31 5.58 12.56 8.20
C GLN A 31 6.28 13.94 8.26
N ASP A 32 6.56 14.46 9.45
CA ASP A 32 7.01 15.84 9.65
C ASP A 32 8.41 16.11 9.14
N HIS A 33 9.26 15.09 9.08
CA HIS A 33 10.64 15.21 8.57
C HIS A 33 10.72 15.18 7.04
N LEU A 34 9.65 14.82 6.35
CA LEU A 34 9.62 14.84 4.89
C LEU A 34 9.68 16.29 4.38
N PRO A 35 10.45 16.56 3.31
CA PRO A 35 10.56 17.91 2.74
C PRO A 35 9.18 18.40 2.29
N LEU A 36 8.98 19.73 2.34
CA LEU A 36 7.79 20.34 1.75
C LEU A 36 7.77 20.07 0.24
N TRP A 37 6.57 20.04 -0.33
CA TRP A 37 6.42 19.83 -1.77
C TRP A 37 7.13 20.90 -2.59
N GLN A 38 8.00 20.45 -3.48
CA GLN A 38 8.68 21.26 -4.47
C GLN A 38 8.77 20.46 -5.77
N GLU A 39 8.40 21.08 -6.89
CA GLU A 39 8.49 20.40 -8.20
C GLU A 39 9.93 19.98 -8.56
N SER A 40 10.93 20.66 -8.05
CA SER A 40 12.35 20.33 -8.23
C SER A 40 12.77 19.02 -7.56
N LEU A 41 12.01 18.54 -6.57
CA LEU A 41 12.25 17.27 -5.87
C LEU A 41 11.56 16.08 -6.53
N ILE A 42 10.76 16.31 -7.57
CA ILE A 42 10.16 15.24 -8.37
C ILE A 42 11.23 14.72 -9.34
N ASP A 43 11.58 13.44 -9.18
CA ASP A 43 12.53 12.79 -10.10
C ASP A 43 11.83 12.42 -11.42
N LYS A 44 11.84 13.37 -12.36
CA LYS A 44 11.18 13.20 -13.67
C LYS A 44 11.86 12.15 -14.56
N SER A 45 13.02 11.64 -14.20
CA SER A 45 13.68 10.53 -14.89
C SER A 45 13.06 9.17 -14.53
N VAL A 46 12.31 9.09 -13.41
CA VAL A 46 11.62 7.89 -12.95
C VAL A 46 10.17 7.89 -13.45
N TRP A 47 9.82 6.91 -14.28
CA TRP A 47 8.45 6.73 -14.78
C TRP A 47 7.69 5.69 -13.96
N SER A 48 7.54 5.98 -12.68
CA SER A 48 6.74 5.22 -11.71
C SER A 48 6.33 6.12 -10.55
N GLN A 49 5.54 5.61 -9.62
CA GLN A 49 5.19 6.34 -8.38
C GLN A 49 6.42 6.80 -7.59
N PHE A 50 7.56 6.12 -7.74
CA PHE A 50 8.78 6.46 -7.04
C PHE A 50 9.45 7.74 -7.55
N ARG A 51 8.90 8.40 -8.58
CA ARG A 51 9.31 9.78 -8.92
C ARG A 51 9.07 10.76 -7.75
N TYR A 52 8.18 10.39 -6.83
CA TYR A 52 7.89 11.14 -5.59
C TYR A 52 8.65 10.60 -4.38
N HIS A 53 9.71 9.83 -4.59
CA HIS A 53 10.47 9.19 -3.50
C HIS A 53 10.93 10.16 -2.41
N ALA A 54 11.21 11.43 -2.76
CA ALA A 54 11.59 12.47 -1.79
C ALA A 54 10.49 12.76 -0.75
N PHE A 55 9.23 12.48 -1.07
CA PHE A 55 8.06 12.73 -0.23
C PHE A 55 7.52 11.46 0.44
N MET A 56 8.31 10.39 0.45
CA MET A 56 7.94 9.08 1.00
C MET A 56 8.98 8.63 2.02
N ASN A 57 8.53 7.92 3.04
CA ASN A 57 9.39 7.17 3.94
C ASN A 57 9.91 5.94 3.20
N LEU A 58 11.14 5.97 2.74
CA LEU A 58 11.78 4.88 2.00
C LEU A 58 13.16 4.56 2.58
N ASP A 59 13.56 3.30 2.47
CA ASP A 59 14.88 2.83 2.89
C ASP A 59 15.90 2.98 1.75
N GLY A 60 16.32 4.22 1.49
CA GLY A 60 17.24 4.53 0.39
C GLY A 60 16.68 4.16 -0.98
N ASP A 61 17.54 3.72 -1.88
CA ASP A 61 17.20 3.43 -3.29
C ASP A 61 16.80 1.97 -3.57
N VAL A 62 16.47 1.19 -2.52
CA VAL A 62 16.12 -0.23 -2.67
C VAL A 62 14.92 -0.43 -3.61
N TRP A 63 13.99 0.51 -3.61
CA TRP A 63 12.83 0.53 -4.49
C TRP A 63 13.17 0.41 -5.99
N ARG A 64 14.34 0.87 -6.44
CA ARG A 64 14.79 0.76 -7.85
C ARG A 64 14.90 -0.69 -8.32
N ARG A 65 15.12 -1.63 -7.41
CA ARG A 65 15.20 -3.07 -7.69
C ARG A 65 13.88 -3.80 -7.51
N VAL A 66 12.88 -3.13 -6.94
CA VAL A 66 11.56 -3.68 -6.63
C VAL A 66 10.51 -3.19 -7.61
N SER A 67 10.56 -1.93 -8.00
CA SER A 67 9.60 -1.32 -8.92
C SER A 67 9.43 -2.12 -10.21
N MET A 68 8.20 -2.22 -10.67
CA MET A 68 7.79 -2.76 -11.96
C MET A 68 7.16 -1.68 -12.87
N GLY A 69 7.32 -0.39 -12.51
CA GLY A 69 6.75 0.73 -13.24
C GLY A 69 5.34 1.10 -12.79
N GLU A 70 4.95 0.69 -11.58
CA GLU A 70 3.65 1.04 -10.96
C GLU A 70 3.50 2.54 -10.75
N GLY A 71 2.27 3.02 -10.88
CA GLY A 71 1.96 4.45 -10.83
C GLY A 71 1.99 5.12 -12.20
N MET A 72 1.94 6.45 -12.18
CA MET A 72 1.82 7.28 -13.38
C MET A 72 0.65 6.89 -14.29
N THR A 73 -0.41 6.36 -13.68
CA THR A 73 -1.62 5.96 -14.40
C THR A 73 -2.32 7.18 -15.01
N PRO A 74 -2.94 7.04 -16.19
CA PRO A 74 -3.64 8.15 -16.83
C PRO A 74 -4.81 8.66 -15.97
N ILE A 75 -5.09 9.96 -16.13
CA ILE A 75 -6.38 10.53 -15.75
C ILE A 75 -7.16 10.80 -17.03
N VAL A 76 -8.33 10.19 -17.15
CA VAL A 76 -9.18 10.28 -18.33
C VAL A 76 -10.44 11.05 -17.99
N SER A 77 -10.82 12.02 -18.82
CA SER A 77 -12.11 12.68 -18.68
C SER A 77 -13.24 11.73 -19.08
N TYR A 78 -14.17 11.49 -18.19
CA TYR A 78 -15.39 10.72 -18.47
C TYR A 78 -16.48 11.65 -19.05
N ASN A 79 -16.65 12.82 -18.44
CA ASN A 79 -17.44 13.92 -18.95
C ASN A 79 -16.82 15.23 -18.39
N GLY A 80 -17.09 16.37 -18.89
CA GLY A 80 -16.40 17.62 -18.57
C GLY A 80 -16.15 17.91 -17.07
N SER A 81 -16.81 17.21 -16.15
CA SER A 81 -16.71 17.40 -14.69
C SER A 81 -16.14 16.20 -13.95
N VAL A 82 -16.16 15.00 -14.54
CA VAL A 82 -15.74 13.74 -13.92
C VAL A 82 -14.50 13.21 -14.60
N PHE A 83 -13.50 12.89 -13.78
CA PHE A 83 -12.22 12.32 -14.21
C PHE A 83 -12.03 10.95 -13.55
N LEU A 84 -11.50 10.01 -14.30
CA LEU A 84 -11.19 8.65 -13.85
C LEU A 84 -9.68 8.48 -13.73
N LYS A 85 -9.18 8.18 -12.53
CA LYS A 85 -7.81 7.75 -12.31
C LYS A 85 -7.69 6.25 -12.59
N MET A 86 -6.97 5.88 -13.63
CA MET A 86 -7.02 4.55 -14.25
C MET A 86 -6.11 3.54 -13.53
N ASP A 87 -6.25 3.37 -12.22
CA ASP A 87 -5.36 2.52 -11.41
C ASP A 87 -5.47 0.99 -11.70
N PHE A 88 -6.41 0.56 -12.51
CA PHE A 88 -6.40 -0.79 -13.07
C PHE A 88 -5.33 -1.01 -14.17
N MET A 89 -4.66 0.06 -14.63
CA MET A 89 -3.54 -0.04 -15.58
C MET A 89 -2.19 -0.25 -14.87
N MET A 90 -2.22 -0.91 -13.74
CA MET A 90 -1.05 -1.27 -12.94
C MET A 90 -0.52 -2.66 -13.32
N PRO A 91 0.72 -3.03 -12.95
CA PRO A 91 1.30 -4.34 -13.24
C PRO A 91 0.44 -5.53 -12.82
N THR A 92 -0.26 -5.46 -11.67
CA THR A 92 -1.20 -6.50 -11.23
C THR A 92 -2.67 -6.07 -11.29
N LEU A 93 -2.97 -5.08 -12.14
CA LEU A 93 -4.30 -4.60 -12.49
C LEU A 93 -5.10 -3.99 -11.33
N SER A 94 -4.41 -3.43 -10.33
CA SER A 94 -5.08 -2.75 -9.23
C SER A 94 -4.16 -1.74 -8.52
N PHE A 95 -4.75 -0.77 -7.81
CA PHE A 95 -4.02 0.19 -6.98
C PHE A 95 -3.18 -0.46 -5.86
N LYS A 96 -3.38 -1.75 -5.57
CA LYS A 96 -2.61 -2.47 -4.56
C LYS A 96 -1.11 -2.52 -4.88
N ASP A 97 -0.76 -2.41 -6.15
CA ASP A 97 0.62 -2.30 -6.60
C ASP A 97 1.36 -1.15 -5.95
N ARG A 98 0.69 0.00 -5.76
CA ARG A 98 1.28 1.16 -5.10
C ARG A 98 1.83 0.83 -3.70
N GLY A 99 0.97 0.23 -2.88
CA GLY A 99 1.35 -0.15 -1.53
C GLY A 99 2.29 -1.36 -1.49
N ALA A 100 2.09 -2.35 -2.35
CA ALA A 100 2.93 -3.54 -2.40
C ALA A 100 4.38 -3.19 -2.78
N ALA A 101 4.59 -2.28 -3.73
CA ALA A 101 5.92 -1.85 -4.14
C ALA A 101 6.72 -1.23 -2.98
N THR A 102 6.12 -0.36 -2.19
CA THR A 102 6.78 0.27 -1.04
C THR A 102 6.98 -0.70 0.12
N LEU A 103 5.97 -1.50 0.44
CA LEU A 103 6.06 -2.55 1.46
C LEU A 103 7.20 -3.54 1.16
N VAL A 104 7.26 -4.05 -0.07
CA VAL A 104 8.29 -5.02 -0.47
C VAL A 104 9.66 -4.35 -0.58
N SER A 105 9.74 -3.06 -0.93
CA SER A 105 10.98 -2.30 -0.87
C SER A 105 11.52 -2.24 0.55
N HIS A 106 10.68 -1.94 1.52
CA HIS A 106 11.05 -1.99 2.94
C HIS A 106 11.48 -3.39 3.37
N MET A 107 10.68 -4.42 3.08
CA MET A 107 11.02 -5.81 3.39
C MET A 107 12.40 -6.21 2.84
N LYS A 108 12.71 -5.82 1.61
CA LYS A 108 14.01 -6.08 0.99
C LYS A 108 15.14 -5.33 1.69
N ALA A 109 14.91 -4.08 2.09
CA ALA A 109 15.89 -3.24 2.78
C ALA A 109 16.28 -3.83 4.14
N ILE A 110 15.30 -4.34 4.90
CA ILE A 110 15.55 -4.96 6.22
C ILE A 110 15.95 -6.45 6.13
N GLY A 111 16.15 -6.97 4.91
CA GLY A 111 16.71 -8.31 4.68
C GLY A 111 15.72 -9.47 4.81
N VAL A 112 14.39 -9.21 4.72
CA VAL A 112 13.38 -10.28 4.70
C VAL A 112 13.66 -11.27 3.59
N LYS A 113 13.66 -12.55 3.91
CA LYS A 113 13.86 -13.67 2.96
C LYS A 113 12.55 -14.40 2.64
N LYS A 114 11.65 -14.44 3.61
CA LYS A 114 10.33 -15.07 3.49
C LYS A 114 9.27 -14.21 4.17
N CYS A 115 8.12 -14.09 3.51
CA CYS A 115 6.96 -13.44 4.08
C CYS A 115 5.69 -14.28 3.91
N VAL A 116 4.70 -13.96 4.72
CA VAL A 116 3.36 -14.53 4.64
C VAL A 116 2.32 -13.41 4.58
N GLN A 117 1.21 -13.66 3.91
CA GLN A 117 0.06 -12.74 3.87
C GLN A 117 -1.25 -13.52 3.77
N ASP A 118 -2.34 -12.95 4.25
CA ASP A 118 -3.67 -13.58 4.34
C ASP A 118 -4.73 -12.92 3.44
N SER A 119 -4.34 -12.45 2.26
CA SER A 119 -5.28 -11.83 1.32
C SER A 119 -5.51 -12.68 0.08
N SER A 120 -6.74 -13.15 -0.11
CA SER A 120 -7.19 -13.83 -1.35
C SER A 120 -7.49 -12.85 -2.51
N GLY A 121 -7.42 -11.54 -2.26
CA GLY A 121 -7.75 -10.50 -3.23
C GLY A 121 -6.53 -9.88 -3.90
N ASN A 122 -6.73 -8.68 -4.44
CA ASN A 122 -5.71 -7.94 -5.18
C ASN A 122 -4.43 -7.66 -4.36
N ALA A 123 -4.54 -7.52 -3.03
CA ALA A 123 -3.35 -7.30 -2.19
C ALA A 123 -2.44 -8.54 -2.15
N GLY A 124 -3.00 -9.75 -2.07
CA GLY A 124 -2.22 -10.99 -2.15
C GLY A 124 -1.51 -11.13 -3.48
N VAL A 125 -2.22 -10.87 -4.59
CA VAL A 125 -1.64 -10.90 -5.94
C VAL A 125 -0.50 -9.89 -6.09
N ALA A 126 -0.72 -8.64 -5.65
CA ALA A 126 0.31 -7.61 -5.74
C ALA A 126 1.55 -7.96 -4.90
N VAL A 127 1.37 -8.35 -3.63
CA VAL A 127 2.52 -8.75 -2.78
C VAL A 127 3.27 -9.94 -3.38
N ALA A 128 2.56 -10.95 -3.92
CA ALA A 128 3.19 -12.08 -4.62
C ALA A 128 4.10 -11.62 -5.77
N ALA A 129 3.59 -10.73 -6.63
CA ALA A 129 4.32 -10.22 -7.79
C ALA A 129 5.57 -9.43 -7.39
N TYR A 130 5.46 -8.49 -6.43
CA TYR A 130 6.61 -7.70 -5.98
C TYR A 130 7.62 -8.53 -5.18
N CYS A 131 7.17 -9.54 -4.42
CA CYS A 131 8.07 -10.51 -3.78
C CYS A 131 8.86 -11.31 -4.81
N ALA A 132 8.21 -11.82 -5.86
CA ALA A 132 8.89 -12.50 -6.97
C ALA A 132 9.94 -11.61 -7.62
N ARG A 133 9.59 -10.36 -7.96
CA ARG A 133 10.53 -9.36 -8.48
C ARG A 133 11.74 -9.13 -7.58
N SER A 134 11.55 -9.27 -6.27
CA SER A 134 12.55 -8.98 -5.24
C SER A 134 13.35 -10.20 -4.78
N GLY A 135 12.99 -11.42 -5.21
CA GLY A 135 13.58 -12.66 -4.74
C GLY A 135 13.24 -12.98 -3.28
N ILE A 136 12.06 -12.55 -2.80
CA ILE A 136 11.55 -12.86 -1.46
C ILE A 136 10.55 -14.02 -1.60
N ALA A 137 10.75 -15.11 -0.85
CA ALA A 137 9.78 -16.20 -0.82
C ALA A 137 8.46 -15.73 -0.20
N CYS A 138 7.33 -16.04 -0.86
CA CYS A 138 6.02 -15.55 -0.45
C CYS A 138 5.01 -16.69 -0.35
N GLU A 139 4.30 -16.76 0.78
CA GLU A 139 3.16 -17.64 0.96
C GLU A 139 1.90 -16.79 1.17
N ILE A 140 0.87 -17.03 0.36
CA ILE A 140 -0.40 -16.33 0.47
C ILE A 140 -1.45 -17.31 1.00
N TYR A 141 -1.95 -17.03 2.19
CA TYR A 141 -3.01 -17.79 2.82
C TYR A 141 -4.36 -17.32 2.29
N VAL A 142 -5.13 -18.24 1.77
CA VAL A 142 -6.45 -17.98 1.18
C VAL A 142 -7.50 -18.91 1.77
N PRO A 143 -8.72 -18.44 2.06
CA PRO A 143 -9.77 -19.31 2.54
C PRO A 143 -10.23 -20.26 1.44
N GLU A 144 -10.75 -21.41 1.86
CA GLU A 144 -11.45 -22.32 0.98
C GLU A 144 -12.56 -21.58 0.21
N GLY A 145 -12.77 -21.93 -1.06
CA GLY A 145 -13.72 -21.23 -1.93
C GLY A 145 -13.15 -19.98 -2.60
N THR A 146 -11.89 -19.62 -2.36
CA THR A 146 -11.23 -18.59 -3.15
C THR A 146 -11.23 -18.94 -4.63
N SER A 147 -11.59 -17.98 -5.49
CA SER A 147 -11.64 -18.18 -6.94
C SER A 147 -10.37 -18.82 -7.50
N PRO A 148 -10.47 -19.90 -8.30
CA PRO A 148 -9.32 -20.53 -8.94
C PRO A 148 -8.45 -19.56 -9.73
N ASN A 149 -9.05 -18.56 -10.37
CA ASN A 149 -8.30 -17.52 -11.10
C ASN A 149 -7.39 -16.69 -10.18
N LYS A 150 -7.84 -16.41 -8.95
CA LYS A 150 -7.00 -15.67 -7.97
C LYS A 150 -5.86 -16.54 -7.47
N ILE A 151 -6.10 -17.81 -7.21
CA ILE A 151 -5.05 -18.77 -6.84
C ILE A 151 -4.03 -18.88 -7.98
N ALA A 152 -4.50 -19.09 -9.22
CA ALA A 152 -3.64 -19.18 -10.38
C ALA A 152 -2.79 -17.91 -10.60
N MET A 153 -3.33 -16.71 -10.35
CA MET A 153 -2.57 -15.47 -10.39
C MET A 153 -1.46 -15.42 -9.34
N ILE A 154 -1.76 -15.81 -8.10
CA ILE A 154 -0.79 -15.86 -7.00
C ILE A 154 0.36 -16.82 -7.35
N GLU A 155 0.02 -18.03 -7.79
CA GLU A 155 0.99 -19.07 -8.16
C GLU A 155 1.75 -18.71 -9.44
N GLY A 156 1.10 -18.06 -10.40
CA GLY A 156 1.71 -17.57 -11.62
C GLY A 156 2.84 -16.55 -11.39
N PHE A 157 2.78 -15.80 -10.28
CA PHE A 157 3.88 -14.97 -9.82
C PHE A 157 4.92 -15.72 -8.97
N GLY A 158 4.78 -17.04 -8.80
CA GLY A 158 5.75 -17.87 -8.06
C GLY A 158 5.56 -17.88 -6.54
N ALA A 159 4.51 -17.27 -6.01
CA ALA A 159 4.16 -17.40 -4.60
C ALA A 159 3.43 -18.73 -4.37
N LYS A 160 3.54 -19.28 -3.15
CA LYS A 160 2.77 -20.45 -2.75
C LYS A 160 1.40 -20.03 -2.22
N ALA A 161 0.33 -20.48 -2.87
CA ALA A 161 -1.01 -20.36 -2.32
C ALA A 161 -1.26 -21.47 -1.29
N VAL A 162 -1.63 -21.07 -0.07
CA VAL A 162 -1.98 -22.00 1.02
C VAL A 162 -3.47 -21.90 1.26
N VAL A 163 -4.21 -22.89 0.77
CA VAL A 163 -5.67 -22.95 0.96
C VAL A 163 -5.98 -23.45 2.37
N VAL A 164 -6.69 -22.63 3.14
CA VAL A 164 -7.09 -22.93 4.52
C VAL A 164 -8.59 -23.25 4.53
N PRO A 165 -9.00 -24.42 5.04
CA PRO A 165 -10.42 -24.75 5.19
C PRO A 165 -11.15 -23.74 6.10
N GLY A 166 -12.41 -23.43 5.77
CA GLY A 166 -13.28 -22.61 6.59
C GLY A 166 -13.29 -21.11 6.23
N THR A 167 -13.50 -20.28 7.24
CA THR A 167 -13.80 -18.85 7.05
C THR A 167 -12.56 -17.99 6.75
N ARG A 168 -12.80 -16.77 6.27
CA ARG A 168 -11.76 -15.74 6.09
C ARG A 168 -11.02 -15.42 7.39
N ASP A 169 -11.75 -15.36 8.50
CA ASP A 169 -11.18 -15.04 9.83
C ASP A 169 -10.28 -16.17 10.32
N HIS A 170 -10.71 -17.41 10.16
CA HIS A 170 -9.88 -18.57 10.48
C HIS A 170 -8.60 -18.61 9.63
N CYS A 171 -8.70 -18.32 8.34
CA CYS A 171 -7.54 -18.22 7.46
C CYS A 171 -6.52 -17.18 7.97
N ALA A 172 -7.01 -16.01 8.43
CA ALA A 172 -6.16 -14.99 9.02
C ALA A 172 -5.51 -15.44 10.33
N GLU A 173 -6.22 -16.21 11.17
CA GLU A 173 -5.68 -16.79 12.40
C GLU A 173 -4.56 -17.79 12.11
N VAL A 174 -4.76 -18.69 11.18
CA VAL A 174 -3.75 -19.68 10.73
C VAL A 174 -2.51 -18.95 10.21
N CYS A 175 -2.68 -17.92 9.38
CA CYS A 175 -1.56 -17.11 8.88
C CYS A 175 -0.78 -16.46 10.04
N ARG A 176 -1.47 -15.84 11.00
CA ARG A 176 -0.83 -15.21 12.17
C ARG A 176 -0.14 -16.22 13.09
N SER A 177 -0.68 -17.43 13.24
CA SER A 177 -0.02 -18.51 13.99
C SER A 177 1.30 -18.88 13.32
N LYS A 178 1.30 -18.99 11.99
CA LYS A 178 2.50 -19.28 11.19
C LYS A 178 3.59 -18.21 11.35
N VAL A 179 3.20 -16.94 11.41
CA VAL A 179 4.13 -15.84 11.71
C VAL A 179 4.83 -16.06 13.05
N LYS A 180 4.08 -16.44 14.09
CA LYS A 180 4.64 -16.67 15.44
C LYS A 180 5.55 -17.90 15.49
N GLU A 181 5.19 -18.98 14.80
CA GLU A 181 5.92 -20.25 14.80
C GLU A 181 7.26 -20.15 14.04
N GLU A 182 7.25 -19.51 12.88
CA GLU A 182 8.41 -19.47 11.97
C GLU A 182 9.20 -18.15 12.05
N GLY A 183 8.70 -17.14 12.76
CA GLY A 183 9.31 -15.81 12.74
C GLY A 183 9.27 -15.16 11.35
N ALA A 184 8.33 -15.55 10.49
CA ALA A 184 8.19 -15.01 9.15
C ALA A 184 7.69 -13.57 9.21
N TYR A 185 8.06 -12.75 8.21
CA TYR A 185 7.53 -11.40 8.10
C TYR A 185 6.05 -11.43 7.67
N TYR A 186 5.18 -10.77 8.44
CA TYR A 186 3.77 -10.64 8.09
C TYR A 186 3.57 -9.45 7.15
N ALA A 187 3.47 -9.71 5.85
CA ALA A 187 3.30 -8.71 4.81
C ALA A 187 1.85 -8.22 4.69
N ASN A 188 1.18 -8.01 5.84
CA ASN A 188 -0.21 -7.57 5.85
C ASN A 188 -0.31 -6.10 5.43
N HIS A 189 -1.09 -5.84 4.39
CA HIS A 189 -1.25 -4.53 3.79
C HIS A 189 -2.10 -3.57 4.63
N VAL A 190 -2.91 -4.07 5.59
CA VAL A 190 -3.78 -3.25 6.43
C VAL A 190 -3.03 -2.66 7.63
N TYR A 191 -2.06 -3.41 8.17
CA TYR A 191 -1.36 -3.01 9.40
C TYR A 191 0.02 -2.38 9.15
N ASN A 192 0.54 -2.46 7.92
CA ASN A 192 1.88 -1.98 7.64
C ASN A 192 1.87 -0.56 7.07
N PRO A 193 2.43 0.44 7.76
CA PRO A 193 2.40 1.83 7.32
C PRO A 193 3.20 2.08 6.02
N TYR A 194 4.16 1.25 5.66
CA TYR A 194 4.82 1.34 4.35
C TYR A 194 3.86 1.13 3.18
N PHE A 195 2.78 0.36 3.40
CA PHE A 195 1.76 0.22 2.37
C PHE A 195 1.06 1.56 2.09
N TYR A 196 0.85 2.37 3.13
CA TYR A 196 0.22 3.69 3.00
C TYR A 196 1.15 4.71 2.33
N GLU A 197 2.46 4.58 2.53
CA GLU A 197 3.45 5.40 1.83
C GLU A 197 3.33 5.26 0.32
N GLY A 198 3.12 4.04 -0.18
CA GLY A 198 2.90 3.80 -1.60
C GLY A 198 1.58 4.36 -2.11
N THR A 199 0.52 4.19 -1.34
CA THR A 199 -0.79 4.71 -1.76
C THR A 199 -0.90 6.23 -1.71
N LYS A 200 -0.01 6.96 -1.03
CA LYS A 200 0.08 8.43 -1.14
C LYS A 200 0.25 8.91 -2.59
N ALA A 201 0.99 8.15 -3.38
CA ALA A 201 1.44 8.57 -4.70
C ALA A 201 0.31 8.97 -5.66
N TYR A 202 -0.87 8.34 -5.58
CA TYR A 202 -1.94 8.68 -6.53
C TYR A 202 -2.46 10.12 -6.38
N ILE A 203 -2.37 10.69 -5.18
CA ILE A 203 -2.72 12.09 -4.94
C ILE A 203 -1.64 13.01 -5.52
N TYR A 204 -0.35 12.68 -5.33
CA TYR A 204 0.74 13.44 -5.93
C TYR A 204 0.67 13.41 -7.46
N GLU A 205 0.40 12.24 -8.04
CA GLU A 205 0.17 12.10 -9.48
C GLU A 205 -1.03 12.94 -9.96
N THR A 206 -2.13 12.90 -9.21
CA THR A 206 -3.33 13.68 -9.54
C THR A 206 -3.01 15.18 -9.54
N PHE A 207 -2.30 15.64 -8.54
CA PHE A 207 -1.86 17.04 -8.47
C PHE A 207 -0.91 17.42 -9.62
N GLU A 208 0.08 16.57 -9.91
CA GLU A 208 1.03 16.83 -11.01
C GLU A 208 0.33 16.84 -12.37
N GLN A 209 -0.60 15.91 -12.61
CA GLN A 209 -1.31 15.76 -13.89
C GLN A 209 -2.36 16.85 -14.12
N LEU A 210 -3.12 17.24 -13.09
CA LEU A 210 -4.20 18.24 -13.19
C LEU A 210 -3.76 19.66 -12.82
N LYS A 211 -2.58 19.83 -12.21
CA LYS A 211 -2.08 21.09 -11.61
C LYS A 211 -3.02 21.68 -10.55
N ARG A 212 -3.86 20.83 -10.00
CA ARG A 212 -4.82 21.13 -8.91
C ARG A 212 -5.30 19.85 -8.27
N ILE A 213 -5.87 19.93 -7.09
CA ILE A 213 -6.64 18.84 -6.48
C ILE A 213 -8.14 19.05 -6.81
N PRO A 214 -8.86 18.01 -7.25
CA PRO A 214 -10.32 18.06 -7.41
C PRO A 214 -11.03 18.37 -6.07
N ARG A 215 -12.13 19.11 -6.10
CA ARG A 215 -12.94 19.38 -4.89
C ARG A 215 -13.50 18.13 -4.23
N HIS A 216 -13.80 17.11 -5.03
CA HIS A 216 -14.38 15.84 -4.58
C HIS A 216 -13.53 14.71 -5.11
N ILE A 217 -13.15 13.78 -4.25
CA ILE A 217 -12.42 12.56 -4.61
C ILE A 217 -13.23 11.37 -4.10
N PHE A 218 -13.75 10.58 -5.03
CA PHE A 218 -14.47 9.35 -4.75
C PHE A 218 -13.48 8.21 -4.65
N ILE A 219 -13.49 7.49 -3.53
CA ILE A 219 -12.54 6.43 -3.22
C ILE A 219 -13.29 5.19 -2.80
N GLU A 220 -13.05 4.07 -3.51
CA GLU A 220 -13.55 2.78 -3.06
C GLU A 220 -12.93 2.41 -1.71
N LEU A 221 -13.78 2.18 -0.72
CA LEU A 221 -13.39 1.92 0.65
C LEU A 221 -13.64 0.44 1.02
N GLY A 222 -12.61 -0.40 0.84
CA GLY A 222 -12.60 -1.74 1.40
C GLY A 222 -12.01 -1.72 2.82
N ASN A 223 -10.68 -1.82 2.93
CA ASN A 223 -9.95 -1.78 4.20
C ASN A 223 -9.36 -0.41 4.55
N GLY A 224 -9.62 0.62 3.75
CA GLY A 224 -9.18 2.00 4.02
C GLY A 224 -7.77 2.37 3.57
N THR A 225 -6.95 1.45 3.06
CA THR A 225 -5.53 1.74 2.75
C THR A 225 -5.34 2.81 1.68
N LEU A 226 -6.20 2.87 0.68
CA LEU A 226 -6.16 3.94 -0.34
C LEU A 226 -6.59 5.28 0.26
N PHE A 227 -7.62 5.26 1.10
CA PHE A 227 -8.15 6.44 1.78
C PHE A 227 -7.12 7.06 2.73
N ILE A 228 -6.43 6.23 3.53
CA ILE A 228 -5.34 6.68 4.42
C ILE A 228 -4.22 7.32 3.61
N GLY A 229 -3.81 6.70 2.49
CA GLY A 229 -2.81 7.29 1.60
C GLY A 229 -3.23 8.64 1.05
N ALA A 230 -4.52 8.82 0.70
CA ALA A 230 -5.04 10.13 0.28
C ALA A 230 -4.89 11.18 1.38
N VAL A 231 -5.32 10.86 2.60
CA VAL A 231 -5.24 11.78 3.73
C VAL A 231 -3.80 12.21 3.98
N LEU A 232 -2.86 11.25 4.09
CA LEU A 232 -1.44 11.55 4.32
C LEU A 232 -0.84 12.45 3.23
N ALA A 233 -1.18 12.21 1.97
CA ALA A 233 -0.68 13.04 0.87
C ALA A 233 -1.30 14.43 0.85
N LEU A 234 -2.60 14.55 1.13
CA LEU A 234 -3.29 15.83 1.20
C LEU A 234 -2.81 16.67 2.38
N GLU A 235 -2.61 16.08 3.55
CA GLU A 235 -1.99 16.75 4.71
C GLU A 235 -0.60 17.27 4.38
N HIS A 236 0.20 16.48 3.65
CA HIS A 236 1.51 16.91 3.17
C HIS A 236 1.41 18.10 2.20
N LEU A 237 0.49 18.09 1.23
CA LEU A 237 0.28 19.20 0.29
C LEU A 237 -0.24 20.46 1.00
N MET A 238 -1.13 20.31 2.00
CA MET A 238 -1.60 21.41 2.85
C MET A 238 -0.44 22.02 3.65
N ARG A 239 0.33 21.19 4.35
CA ARG A 239 1.51 21.64 5.10
C ARG A 239 2.53 22.37 4.20
N SER A 240 2.60 21.97 2.95
CA SER A 240 3.48 22.59 1.96
C SER A 240 2.92 23.90 1.38
N GLY A 241 1.71 24.32 1.75
CA GLY A 241 1.05 25.51 1.21
C GLY A 241 0.72 25.41 -0.29
N VAL A 242 0.61 24.18 -0.80
CA VAL A 242 0.33 23.91 -2.23
C VAL A 242 -1.16 23.85 -2.51
N ILE A 243 -1.92 23.49 -1.50
CA ILE A 243 -3.39 23.54 -1.49
C ILE A 243 -3.85 24.30 -0.25
N ASP A 244 -4.90 25.10 -0.39
CA ASP A 244 -5.43 25.94 0.70
C ASP A 244 -6.64 25.28 1.39
N GLU A 245 -7.31 24.35 0.70
CA GLU A 245 -8.49 23.64 1.19
C GLU A 245 -8.31 22.14 1.04
N PHE A 246 -8.80 21.40 2.05
CA PHE A 246 -8.86 19.94 1.99
C PHE A 246 -10.05 19.52 1.12
N PRO A 247 -9.87 18.65 0.12
CA PRO A 247 -10.97 18.21 -0.71
C PRO A 247 -11.96 17.35 0.09
N GLN A 248 -13.19 17.28 -0.36
CA GLN A 248 -14.13 16.32 0.18
C GLN A 248 -13.78 14.90 -0.30
N LEU A 249 -13.37 14.05 0.64
CA LEU A 249 -13.15 12.63 0.38
C LEU A 249 -14.48 11.88 0.56
N ILE A 250 -14.90 11.17 -0.48
CA ILE A 250 -16.16 10.44 -0.49
C ILE A 250 -15.85 8.96 -0.54
N ALA A 251 -16.09 8.28 0.58
CA ALA A 251 -15.94 6.84 0.69
C ALA A 251 -17.09 6.12 -0.02
N VAL A 252 -16.77 5.21 -0.92
CA VAL A 252 -17.75 4.40 -1.65
C VAL A 252 -17.64 2.95 -1.21
N GLN A 253 -18.75 2.39 -0.73
CA GLN A 253 -18.84 1.00 -0.32
C GLN A 253 -20.04 0.32 -0.99
N SER A 254 -20.02 -1.00 -1.09
CA SER A 254 -21.17 -1.78 -1.52
C SER A 254 -22.25 -1.74 -0.44
N GLU A 255 -23.53 -1.61 -0.81
CA GLU A 255 -24.65 -1.63 0.11
C GLU A 255 -24.65 -2.86 1.03
N ASN A 256 -24.28 -4.01 0.49
CA ASN A 256 -24.23 -5.28 1.23
C ASN A 256 -22.91 -5.51 2.01
N CYS A 257 -21.96 -4.58 1.94
CA CYS A 257 -20.69 -4.65 2.64
C CYS A 257 -20.14 -3.24 2.91
N ALA A 258 -20.70 -2.58 3.92
CA ALA A 258 -20.37 -1.21 4.29
C ALA A 258 -19.97 -1.10 5.77
N PRO A 259 -18.83 -1.69 6.18
CA PRO A 259 -18.44 -1.74 7.59
C PRO A 259 -18.09 -0.38 8.20
N PHE A 260 -18.01 0.68 7.39
CA PHE A 260 -17.70 2.05 7.83
C PHE A 260 -18.92 2.98 7.78
N TYR A 261 -20.12 2.42 7.52
CA TYR A 261 -21.37 3.16 7.52
C TYR A 261 -22.07 3.08 8.87
#